data_782e2a8ddbec2ee60147deaa57ac24bf
#
_entry.id   782e2a8ddbec2ee60147deaa57ac24bf
#
_cell.length_a   1.000
_cell.length_b   1.000
_cell.length_c   1.000
_cell.angle_alpha   90.00
_cell.angle_beta   90.00
_cell.angle_gamma   90.00
#
_symmetry.space_group_name_H-M   'P 1'
#
loop_
_entity.id
_entity.type
_entity.pdbx_description
1 polymer ?
#
loop_
_entity_poly.entity_id
_entity_poly.type
_entity_poly.pdbx_seq_one_letter_code
_entity_poly.pdbx_strand_id
1 'polypeptide(L)'
;MSLTAALSNANSSLFVSSERTNLVSRNIANADKAFYSRKSVEIVTMPGSGVRTSAVVRTEDPVLFKKILGSNSQTATYSASLDSLDILSNTISDVELDTSPAALFNKLLSALQSYSAQPHSQLAAEAAVRSARNLATGLNTAASTVQSVRNEADTGIQASVDRVNSLLGQFKTVNEEIMKGTISGKDVTDYLDQRDQILHDLSNEIGIRTVTRDNNDMVIYTDSGVTLFDRSPRSVEFNRTLNLTPGVPGGGIYIDGVPVAGANATMPLQSGRMVGLIQARDNISLSYEAQLDEMARVVVTMFAESDQSGGGGADVPGLFTYSGATTIPPSGVLIPGLAAALRVNASVDPDQGGNANLLRDGAISGDADYTYNTAGDASYTNRIDELIEKMGRSYTYDPAAKIATAGTLANYSSVSAGWLEEQRKVADESYTYQSTLYQRSFEAFTRNTGVNLDEELSLMLEIERSFSTSSKLIGVVDEMYNALLGAI
;
A
#
# COMPACT_ATOMS: atom_id res chain seq x y z
N MET A 1 9.47 -52.71 46.57
CA MET A 1 8.62 -52.51 45.38
C MET A 1 8.23 -53.85 44.82
N SER A 2 6.98 -54.11 44.45
CA SER A 2 6.60 -55.36 43.78
C SER A 2 7.17 -55.34 42.34
N LEU A 3 7.55 -56.54 41.81
CA LEU A 3 8.00 -56.71 40.44
C LEU A 3 6.97 -56.14 39.45
N THR A 4 5.69 -56.28 39.72
CA THR A 4 4.59 -55.72 38.95
C THR A 4 4.62 -54.16 38.90
N ALA A 5 4.95 -53.52 40.01
CA ALA A 5 5.11 -52.06 40.03
C ALA A 5 6.32 -51.58 39.24
N ALA A 6 7.45 -52.33 39.29
CA ALA A 6 8.61 -52.07 38.50
C ALA A 6 8.35 -52.19 36.99
N LEU A 7 7.62 -53.25 36.56
CA LEU A 7 7.21 -53.45 35.19
C LEU A 7 6.26 -52.36 34.70
N SER A 8 5.25 -51.98 35.54
CA SER A 8 4.34 -50.91 35.20
C SER A 8 5.05 -49.53 35.00
N ASN A 9 6.01 -49.25 35.88
CA ASN A 9 6.82 -48.03 35.76
C ASN A 9 7.68 -48.01 34.52
N ALA A 10 8.33 -49.14 34.16
CA ALA A 10 9.13 -49.26 32.97
C ALA A 10 8.30 -49.14 31.70
N ASN A 11 7.14 -49.78 31.61
CA ASN A 11 6.21 -49.66 30.49
C ASN A 11 5.69 -48.23 30.29
N SER A 12 5.29 -47.58 31.39
CA SER A 12 4.82 -46.19 31.34
C SER A 12 5.92 -45.23 30.88
N SER A 13 7.17 -45.46 31.33
CA SER A 13 8.34 -44.68 30.84
C SER A 13 8.62 -44.88 29.36
N LEU A 14 8.51 -46.13 28.85
CA LEU A 14 8.67 -46.40 27.40
C LEU A 14 7.61 -45.70 26.56
N PHE A 15 6.35 -45.72 27.02
CA PHE A 15 5.25 -45.04 26.33
C PHE A 15 5.52 -43.52 26.23
N VAL A 16 5.85 -42.89 27.36
CA VAL A 16 6.16 -41.46 27.43
C VAL A 16 7.40 -41.11 26.58
N SER A 17 8.43 -41.97 26.59
CA SER A 17 9.62 -41.79 25.75
C SER A 17 9.27 -41.82 24.26
N SER A 18 8.38 -42.75 23.84
CA SER A 18 7.92 -42.82 22.45
C SER A 18 7.17 -41.57 22.00
N GLU A 19 6.26 -41.06 22.85
CA GLU A 19 5.52 -39.80 22.57
C GLU A 19 6.46 -38.60 22.50
N ARG A 20 7.43 -38.50 23.42
CA ARG A 20 8.44 -37.44 23.38
C ARG A 20 9.30 -37.55 22.10
N THR A 21 9.70 -38.72 21.67
CA THR A 21 10.46 -38.93 20.41
C THR A 21 9.65 -38.44 19.20
N ASN A 22 8.37 -38.79 19.14
CA ASN A 22 7.48 -38.30 18.07
C ASN A 22 7.41 -36.77 18.02
N LEU A 23 7.31 -36.13 19.20
CA LEU A 23 7.20 -34.67 19.29
C LEU A 23 8.52 -33.99 18.90
N VAL A 24 9.67 -34.48 19.39
CA VAL A 24 11.00 -33.98 19.02
C VAL A 24 11.21 -34.12 17.51
N SER A 25 10.82 -35.24 16.91
CA SER A 25 10.89 -35.44 15.45
C SER A 25 10.00 -34.44 14.70
N ARG A 26 8.80 -34.16 15.20
CA ARG A 26 7.90 -33.11 14.63
C ARG A 26 8.51 -31.71 14.76
N ASN A 27 9.10 -31.36 15.90
CA ASN A 27 9.79 -30.10 16.12
C ASN A 27 10.93 -29.93 15.11
N ILE A 28 11.82 -30.92 15.00
CA ILE A 28 12.96 -30.91 14.06
C ILE A 28 12.45 -30.76 12.61
N ALA A 29 11.44 -31.54 12.21
CA ALA A 29 10.91 -31.50 10.84
C ALA A 29 10.24 -30.16 10.46
N ASN A 30 9.82 -29.38 11.42
CA ASN A 30 9.13 -28.10 11.19
C ASN A 30 9.93 -26.88 11.72
N ALA A 31 11.21 -27.06 12.07
CA ALA A 31 12.04 -26.00 12.65
C ALA A 31 12.15 -24.75 11.77
N ASP A 32 12.13 -24.91 10.46
CA ASP A 32 12.23 -23.81 9.47
C ASP A 32 10.88 -23.20 9.08
N LYS A 33 9.76 -23.73 9.62
CA LYS A 33 8.45 -23.17 9.31
C LYS A 33 8.17 -21.92 10.13
N ALA A 34 7.84 -20.82 9.46
CA ALA A 34 7.38 -19.61 10.11
C ALA A 34 6.15 -19.91 11.00
N PHE A 35 6.09 -19.28 12.16
CA PHE A 35 5.02 -19.43 13.16
C PHE A 35 4.80 -20.85 13.69
N TYR A 36 5.71 -21.78 13.44
CA TYR A 36 5.73 -23.06 14.14
C TYR A 36 6.32 -22.86 15.53
N SER A 37 5.55 -23.18 16.57
CA SER A 37 6.00 -23.10 17.95
C SER A 37 6.48 -24.45 18.47
N ARG A 38 7.57 -24.42 19.25
CA ARG A 38 8.13 -25.61 19.91
C ARG A 38 7.06 -26.29 20.76
N LYS A 39 6.90 -27.59 20.59
CA LYS A 39 5.93 -28.40 21.32
C LYS A 39 6.65 -29.31 22.31
N SER A 40 6.04 -29.46 23.48
CA SER A 40 6.55 -30.32 24.55
C SER A 40 5.43 -31.14 25.18
N VAL A 41 5.81 -32.28 25.76
CA VAL A 41 4.88 -33.17 26.49
C VAL A 41 4.87 -32.77 27.96
N GLU A 42 3.69 -32.53 28.50
CA GLU A 42 3.49 -32.38 29.93
C GLU A 42 3.37 -33.76 30.59
N ILE A 43 4.25 -34.07 31.54
CA ILE A 43 4.34 -35.38 32.19
C ILE A 43 3.80 -35.27 33.59
N VAL A 44 2.90 -36.17 33.99
CA VAL A 44 2.34 -36.26 35.33
C VAL A 44 2.70 -37.60 35.94
N THR A 45 3.24 -37.57 37.16
CA THR A 45 3.53 -38.77 37.96
C THR A 45 2.26 -39.33 38.60
N MET A 46 2.02 -40.63 38.40
CA MET A 46 0.91 -41.35 39.03
C MET A 46 1.39 -42.13 40.24
N PRO A 47 0.88 -41.86 41.45
CA PRO A 47 1.28 -42.59 42.65
C PRO A 47 1.13 -44.11 42.47
N GLY A 48 2.26 -44.84 42.54
CA GLY A 48 2.30 -46.30 42.46
C GLY A 48 2.21 -46.94 41.07
N SER A 49 2.10 -46.14 39.97
CA SER A 49 1.92 -46.66 38.62
C SER A 49 2.76 -45.99 37.54
N GLY A 50 3.75 -45.17 37.92
CA GLY A 50 4.72 -44.59 36.97
C GLY A 50 4.36 -43.17 36.49
N VAL A 51 4.53 -42.91 35.22
CA VAL A 51 4.34 -41.61 34.58
C VAL A 51 3.37 -41.73 33.39
N ARG A 52 2.65 -40.64 33.09
CA ARG A 52 1.83 -40.55 31.89
C ARG A 52 1.94 -39.16 31.28
N THR A 53 1.67 -39.08 30.00
CA THR A 53 1.46 -37.84 29.29
C THR A 53 0.12 -37.21 29.71
N SER A 54 0.14 -35.96 30.11
CA SER A 54 -1.05 -35.18 30.47
C SER A 54 -1.60 -34.43 29.26
N ALA A 55 -0.72 -33.67 28.57
CA ALA A 55 -1.07 -32.86 27.43
C ALA A 55 0.16 -32.61 26.56
N VAL A 56 -0.07 -32.25 25.30
CA VAL A 56 0.91 -31.58 24.46
C VAL A 56 0.67 -30.08 24.58
N VAL A 57 1.71 -29.35 24.91
CA VAL A 57 1.69 -27.89 25.03
C VAL A 57 2.67 -27.27 24.05
N ARG A 58 2.37 -26.06 23.60
CA ARG A 58 3.28 -25.27 22.75
C ARG A 58 3.85 -24.09 23.54
N THR A 59 5.04 -23.64 23.19
CA THR A 59 5.63 -22.43 23.74
C THR A 59 4.97 -21.21 23.09
N GLU A 60 4.46 -20.29 23.89
CA GLU A 60 3.72 -19.11 23.41
C GLU A 60 4.31 -17.82 23.97
N ASP A 61 4.27 -16.76 23.13
CA ASP A 61 4.52 -15.39 23.56
C ASP A 61 3.46 -14.46 22.93
N PRO A 62 2.27 -14.34 23.57
CA PRO A 62 1.17 -13.56 23.01
C PRO A 62 1.46 -12.06 22.94
N VAL A 63 2.41 -11.55 23.72
CA VAL A 63 2.80 -10.13 23.70
C VAL A 63 3.61 -9.82 22.46
N LEU A 64 4.63 -10.65 22.18
CA LEU A 64 5.43 -10.52 20.97
C LEU A 64 4.59 -10.77 19.72
N PHE A 65 3.69 -11.77 19.75
CA PHE A 65 2.82 -12.05 18.62
C PHE A 65 1.91 -10.87 18.28
N LYS A 66 1.27 -10.23 19.27
CA LYS A 66 0.47 -9.01 19.06
C LYS A 66 1.32 -7.87 18.47
N LYS A 67 2.58 -7.74 18.91
CA LYS A 67 3.50 -6.74 18.37
C LYS A 67 3.86 -7.02 16.91
N ILE A 68 4.03 -8.30 16.54
CA ILE A 68 4.26 -8.72 15.15
C ILE A 68 3.04 -8.32 14.28
N LEU A 69 1.83 -8.67 14.70
CA LEU A 69 0.62 -8.31 13.95
C LEU A 69 0.50 -6.81 13.72
N GLY A 70 0.76 -6.00 14.75
CA GLY A 70 0.71 -4.53 14.66
C GLY A 70 1.79 -3.95 13.74
N SER A 71 3.04 -4.41 13.85
CA SER A 71 4.12 -3.93 12.98
C SER A 71 3.99 -4.44 11.54
N ASN A 72 3.47 -5.66 11.33
CA ASN A 72 3.18 -6.21 10.01
C ASN A 72 2.15 -5.35 9.27
N SER A 73 1.03 -5.01 9.93
CA SER A 73 -0.01 -4.18 9.32
C SER A 73 0.48 -2.77 8.98
N GLN A 74 1.31 -2.15 9.84
CA GLN A 74 1.91 -0.85 9.56
C GLN A 74 2.91 -0.92 8.40
N THR A 75 3.76 -1.97 8.36
CA THR A 75 4.69 -2.20 7.25
C THR A 75 3.93 -2.32 5.92
N ALA A 76 2.83 -3.09 5.90
CA ALA A 76 2.00 -3.26 4.72
C ALA A 76 1.33 -1.94 4.25
N THR A 77 0.93 -1.07 5.22
CA THR A 77 0.39 0.26 4.90
C THR A 77 1.38 1.11 4.13
N TYR A 78 2.59 1.24 4.68
CA TYR A 78 3.61 2.10 4.05
C TYR A 78 4.19 1.50 2.78
N SER A 79 4.32 0.18 2.69
CA SER A 79 4.72 -0.49 1.44
C SER A 79 3.75 -0.19 0.31
N ALA A 80 2.44 -0.36 0.52
CA ALA A 80 1.44 -0.10 -0.51
C ALA A 80 1.36 1.37 -0.93
N SER A 81 1.60 2.30 0.02
CA SER A 81 1.68 3.73 -0.29
C SER A 81 2.94 4.07 -1.07
N LEU A 82 4.08 3.49 -0.70
CA LEU A 82 5.39 3.72 -1.34
C LEU A 82 5.39 3.22 -2.78
N ASP A 83 4.88 2.02 -3.05
CA ASP A 83 4.75 1.46 -4.40
C ASP A 83 4.02 2.44 -5.34
N SER A 84 2.93 3.05 -4.86
CA SER A 84 2.16 4.03 -5.61
C SER A 84 2.91 5.36 -5.79
N LEU A 85 3.62 5.81 -4.76
CA LEU A 85 4.42 7.05 -4.79
C LEU A 85 5.61 6.92 -5.72
N ASP A 86 6.25 5.77 -5.80
CA ASP A 86 7.36 5.51 -6.72
C ASP A 86 6.90 5.62 -8.18
N ILE A 87 5.70 5.14 -8.52
CA ILE A 87 5.13 5.31 -9.86
C ILE A 87 4.85 6.79 -10.16
N LEU A 88 4.27 7.53 -9.20
CA LEU A 88 3.98 8.95 -9.37
C LEU A 88 5.27 9.78 -9.47
N SER A 89 6.28 9.48 -8.66
CA SER A 89 7.58 10.16 -8.68
C SER A 89 8.26 10.07 -10.03
N ASN A 90 8.10 8.97 -10.76
CA ASN A 90 8.63 8.82 -12.11
C ASN A 90 8.07 9.86 -13.12
N THR A 91 6.95 10.55 -12.80
CA THR A 91 6.40 11.61 -13.65
C THR A 91 7.14 12.93 -13.52
N ILE A 92 7.92 13.11 -12.46
CA ILE A 92 8.61 14.38 -12.15
C ILE A 92 10.13 14.23 -12.01
N SER A 93 10.64 13.04 -11.70
CA SER A 93 12.04 12.82 -11.33
C SER A 93 12.94 12.35 -12.48
N ASP A 94 12.47 12.36 -13.72
CA ASP A 94 13.31 12.04 -14.86
C ASP A 94 14.23 13.22 -15.21
N VAL A 95 15.32 13.31 -14.45
CA VAL A 95 16.33 14.38 -14.58
C VAL A 95 17.09 14.25 -15.90
N GLU A 96 17.18 13.05 -16.50
CA GLU A 96 17.93 12.82 -17.73
C GLU A 96 17.12 13.19 -18.99
N LEU A 97 15.80 13.01 -18.98
CA LEU A 97 14.93 13.27 -20.13
C LEU A 97 14.30 14.66 -20.13
N ASP A 98 14.43 15.44 -19.04
CA ASP A 98 13.82 16.77 -18.91
C ASP A 98 12.32 16.78 -19.27
N THR A 99 11.58 15.79 -18.83
CA THR A 99 10.13 15.59 -19.14
C THR A 99 9.21 16.07 -18.04
N SER A 100 9.76 16.53 -16.92
CA SER A 100 8.94 17.08 -15.83
C SER A 100 8.18 18.35 -16.28
N PRO A 101 6.98 18.62 -15.71
CA PRO A 101 6.22 19.83 -16.04
C PRO A 101 7.03 21.12 -15.89
N ALA A 102 7.89 21.23 -14.88
CA ALA A 102 8.76 22.37 -14.67
C ALA A 102 9.81 22.53 -15.78
N ALA A 103 10.45 21.44 -16.21
CA ALA A 103 11.43 21.45 -17.28
C ALA A 103 10.78 21.80 -18.64
N LEU A 104 9.61 21.24 -18.93
CA LEU A 104 8.86 21.53 -20.16
C LEU A 104 8.38 22.97 -20.21
N PHE A 105 7.98 23.55 -19.07
CA PHE A 105 7.65 24.98 -18.98
C PHE A 105 8.87 25.88 -19.28
N ASN A 106 10.03 25.56 -18.73
CA ASN A 106 11.27 26.29 -19.02
C ASN A 106 11.71 26.15 -20.47
N LYS A 107 11.52 25.00 -21.11
CA LYS A 107 11.75 24.79 -22.55
C LYS A 107 10.83 25.67 -23.39
N LEU A 108 9.56 25.80 -23.01
CA LEU A 108 8.63 26.72 -23.70
C LEU A 108 9.08 28.17 -23.55
N LEU A 109 9.49 28.60 -22.36
CA LEU A 109 10.03 29.94 -22.12
C LEU A 109 11.24 30.22 -23.03
N SER A 110 12.20 29.31 -23.08
CA SER A 110 13.39 29.44 -23.94
C SER A 110 13.03 29.48 -25.42
N ALA A 111 12.03 28.72 -25.86
CA ALA A 111 11.57 28.74 -27.26
C ALA A 111 10.88 30.07 -27.61
N LEU A 112 10.09 30.65 -26.70
CA LEU A 112 9.47 31.96 -26.87
C LEU A 112 10.52 33.08 -26.91
N GLN A 113 11.55 33.04 -26.06
CA GLN A 113 12.69 33.98 -26.11
C GLN A 113 13.43 33.92 -27.44
N SER A 114 13.64 32.70 -27.94
CA SER A 114 14.26 32.51 -29.28
C SER A 114 13.38 33.05 -30.40
N TYR A 115 12.04 32.90 -30.27
CA TYR A 115 11.10 33.46 -31.25
C TYR A 115 11.02 34.97 -31.16
N SER A 116 11.03 35.60 -29.98
CA SER A 116 11.10 37.05 -29.81
C SER A 116 12.38 37.63 -30.44
N ALA A 117 13.53 36.94 -30.33
CA ALA A 117 14.75 37.37 -30.95
C ALA A 117 14.72 37.29 -32.51
N GLN A 118 13.86 36.42 -33.06
CA GLN A 118 13.74 36.20 -34.53
C GLN A 118 12.25 36.09 -34.94
N PRO A 119 11.46 37.17 -34.82
CA PRO A 119 10.01 37.13 -34.97
C PRO A 119 9.51 36.83 -36.39
N HIS A 120 10.38 37.04 -37.40
CA HIS A 120 10.13 36.71 -38.81
C HIS A 120 10.42 35.23 -39.14
N SER A 121 11.04 34.49 -38.23
CA SER A 121 11.43 33.09 -38.45
C SER A 121 10.27 32.14 -38.20
N GLN A 122 9.72 31.54 -39.25
CA GLN A 122 8.70 30.50 -39.14
C GLN A 122 9.21 29.29 -38.36
N LEU A 123 10.49 28.93 -38.52
CA LEU A 123 11.09 27.83 -37.76
C LEU A 123 11.08 28.09 -36.25
N ALA A 124 11.31 29.34 -35.82
CA ALA A 124 11.26 29.72 -34.40
C ALA A 124 9.81 29.68 -33.87
N ALA A 125 8.85 30.16 -34.68
CA ALA A 125 7.42 30.05 -34.34
C ALA A 125 6.99 28.61 -34.15
N GLU A 126 7.31 27.72 -35.10
CA GLU A 126 7.00 26.30 -35.03
C GLU A 126 7.70 25.60 -33.85
N ALA A 127 8.94 26.01 -33.53
CA ALA A 127 9.63 25.48 -32.33
C ALA A 127 8.94 25.85 -31.01
N ALA A 128 8.43 27.10 -30.91
CA ALA A 128 7.65 27.54 -29.76
C ALA A 128 6.34 26.75 -29.63
N VAL A 129 5.61 26.54 -30.71
CA VAL A 129 4.37 25.72 -30.72
C VAL A 129 4.65 24.27 -30.37
N ARG A 130 5.75 23.69 -30.90
CA ARG A 130 6.17 22.31 -30.48
C ARG A 130 6.47 22.23 -28.99
N SER A 131 7.15 23.22 -28.41
CA SER A 131 7.44 23.26 -26.98
C SER A 131 6.16 23.41 -26.16
N ALA A 132 5.18 24.18 -26.62
CA ALA A 132 3.85 24.25 -26.02
C ALA A 132 3.13 22.90 -26.07
N ARG A 133 3.19 22.19 -27.18
CA ARG A 133 2.61 20.85 -27.32
C ARG A 133 3.26 19.85 -26.38
N ASN A 134 4.59 19.91 -26.26
CA ASN A 134 5.32 19.06 -25.33
C ASN A 134 4.88 19.29 -23.88
N LEU A 135 4.66 20.55 -23.47
CA LEU A 135 4.14 20.88 -22.15
C LEU A 135 2.73 20.32 -21.93
N ALA A 136 1.83 20.51 -22.93
CA ALA A 136 0.47 19.95 -22.82
C ALA A 136 0.50 18.42 -22.73
N THR A 137 1.30 17.76 -23.58
CA THR A 137 1.47 16.29 -23.56
C THR A 137 2.08 15.81 -22.23
N GLY A 138 3.08 16.53 -21.67
CA GLY A 138 3.66 16.20 -20.38
C GLY A 138 2.65 16.24 -19.24
N LEU A 139 1.81 17.28 -19.18
CA LEU A 139 0.72 17.36 -18.20
C LEU A 139 -0.34 16.28 -18.41
N ASN A 140 -0.71 15.99 -19.66
CA ASN A 140 -1.65 14.89 -19.96
C ASN A 140 -1.08 13.54 -19.52
N THR A 141 0.21 13.26 -19.79
CA THR A 141 0.87 12.02 -19.37
C THR A 141 0.91 11.90 -17.85
N ALA A 142 1.27 12.96 -17.14
CA ALA A 142 1.27 12.97 -15.68
C ALA A 142 -0.15 12.70 -15.12
N ALA A 143 -1.17 13.37 -15.63
CA ALA A 143 -2.56 13.15 -15.25
C ALA A 143 -3.03 11.71 -15.54
N SER A 144 -2.64 11.14 -16.69
CA SER A 144 -2.92 9.75 -17.05
C SER A 144 -2.25 8.76 -16.09
N THR A 145 -1.01 9.02 -15.69
CA THR A 145 -0.28 8.20 -14.71
C THR A 145 -1.00 8.23 -13.35
N VAL A 146 -1.46 9.41 -12.91
CA VAL A 146 -2.27 9.53 -11.68
C VAL A 146 -3.52 8.66 -11.75
N GLN A 147 -4.26 8.70 -12.86
CA GLN A 147 -5.45 7.87 -13.04
C GLN A 147 -5.12 6.37 -13.08
N SER A 148 -3.99 5.99 -13.66
CA SER A 148 -3.51 4.61 -13.66
C SER A 148 -3.21 4.11 -12.25
N VAL A 149 -2.50 4.89 -11.44
CA VAL A 149 -2.22 4.58 -10.02
C VAL A 149 -3.52 4.46 -9.22
N ARG A 150 -4.48 5.35 -9.42
CA ARG A 150 -5.80 5.28 -8.76
C ARG A 150 -6.56 4.01 -9.12
N ASN A 151 -6.57 3.61 -10.40
CA ASN A 151 -7.22 2.38 -10.87
C ASN A 151 -6.52 1.11 -10.36
N GLU A 152 -5.19 1.13 -10.28
CA GLU A 152 -4.41 0.02 -9.72
C GLU A 152 -4.67 -0.13 -8.22
N ALA A 153 -4.68 0.97 -7.47
CA ALA A 153 -5.04 0.97 -6.06
C ALA A 153 -6.47 0.46 -5.83
N ASP A 154 -7.44 0.87 -6.65
CA ASP A 154 -8.83 0.40 -6.57
C ASP A 154 -8.93 -1.12 -6.82
N THR A 155 -8.16 -1.63 -7.79
CA THR A 155 -8.04 -3.08 -8.07
C THR A 155 -7.37 -3.82 -6.90
N GLY A 156 -6.33 -3.23 -6.34
CA GLY A 156 -5.63 -3.77 -5.16
C GLY A 156 -6.52 -3.84 -3.92
N ILE A 157 -7.37 -2.83 -3.69
CA ILE A 157 -8.36 -2.83 -2.60
C ILE A 157 -9.34 -4.00 -2.77
N GLN A 158 -9.86 -4.23 -3.98
CA GLN A 158 -10.75 -5.37 -4.24
C GLN A 158 -10.05 -6.70 -3.92
N ALA A 159 -8.82 -6.89 -4.40
CA ALA A 159 -8.04 -8.10 -4.14
C ALA A 159 -7.78 -8.31 -2.63
N SER A 160 -7.49 -7.23 -1.88
CA SER A 160 -7.32 -7.28 -0.43
C SER A 160 -8.63 -7.67 0.29
N VAL A 161 -9.77 -7.13 -0.14
CA VAL A 161 -11.11 -7.49 0.41
C VAL A 161 -11.40 -8.97 0.18
N ASP A 162 -11.17 -9.47 -1.03
CA ASP A 162 -11.38 -10.89 -1.36
C ASP A 162 -10.44 -11.79 -0.52
N ARG A 163 -9.20 -11.37 -0.33
CA ARG A 163 -8.23 -12.07 0.52
C ARG A 163 -8.67 -12.11 1.98
N VAL A 164 -9.13 -10.99 2.55
CA VAL A 164 -9.65 -10.91 3.91
C VAL A 164 -10.83 -11.85 4.10
N ASN A 165 -11.83 -11.84 3.21
CA ASN A 165 -12.98 -12.73 3.30
C ASN A 165 -12.56 -14.22 3.23
N SER A 166 -11.60 -14.56 2.38
CA SER A 166 -11.03 -15.92 2.29
C SER A 166 -10.34 -16.32 3.60
N LEU A 167 -9.49 -15.45 4.16
CA LEU A 167 -8.77 -15.71 5.41
C LEU A 167 -9.73 -15.83 6.61
N LEU A 168 -10.78 -15.03 6.68
CA LEU A 168 -11.80 -15.15 7.71
C LEU A 168 -12.57 -16.48 7.61
N GLY A 169 -12.81 -16.98 6.40
CA GLY A 169 -13.38 -18.31 6.16
C GLY A 169 -12.48 -19.44 6.64
N GLN A 170 -11.18 -19.37 6.34
CA GLN A 170 -10.16 -20.33 6.81
C GLN A 170 -10.05 -20.27 8.34
N PHE A 171 -10.00 -19.05 8.91
CA PHE A 171 -9.97 -18.84 10.35
C PHE A 171 -11.14 -19.52 11.07
N LYS A 172 -12.36 -19.39 10.54
CA LYS A 172 -13.53 -20.06 11.09
C LYS A 172 -13.31 -21.57 11.22
N THR A 173 -12.87 -22.22 10.15
CA THR A 173 -12.63 -23.67 10.12
C THR A 173 -11.61 -24.08 11.18
N VAL A 174 -10.48 -23.38 11.23
CA VAL A 174 -9.39 -23.68 12.19
C VAL A 174 -9.83 -23.40 13.62
N ASN A 175 -10.52 -22.30 13.88
CA ASN A 175 -11.01 -21.94 15.21
C ASN A 175 -12.05 -22.97 15.73
N GLU A 176 -12.92 -23.48 14.87
CA GLU A 176 -13.87 -24.55 15.22
C GLU A 176 -13.15 -25.86 15.59
N GLU A 177 -12.09 -26.27 14.87
CA GLU A 177 -11.32 -27.46 15.20
C GLU A 177 -10.53 -27.29 16.51
N ILE A 178 -9.99 -26.08 16.79
CA ILE A 178 -9.37 -25.75 18.07
C ILE A 178 -10.38 -25.91 19.22
N MET A 179 -11.57 -25.33 19.09
CA MET A 179 -12.60 -25.41 20.14
C MET A 179 -13.02 -26.84 20.38
N LYS A 180 -13.35 -27.63 19.35
CA LYS A 180 -13.74 -29.04 19.45
C LYS A 180 -12.64 -29.88 20.09
N GLY A 181 -11.38 -29.70 19.65
CA GLY A 181 -10.24 -30.41 20.19
C GLY A 181 -9.96 -30.06 21.63
N THR A 182 -10.01 -28.76 22.01
CA THR A 182 -9.84 -28.29 23.39
C THR A 182 -10.88 -28.90 24.31
N ILE A 183 -12.18 -28.90 23.94
CA ILE A 183 -13.26 -29.49 24.73
C ILE A 183 -13.09 -31.01 24.90
N SER A 184 -12.58 -31.69 23.86
CA SER A 184 -12.37 -33.14 23.88
C SER A 184 -11.02 -33.58 24.46
N GLY A 185 -10.15 -32.64 24.87
CA GLY A 185 -8.80 -32.90 25.38
C GLY A 185 -7.82 -33.46 24.35
N LYS A 186 -8.06 -33.22 23.05
CA LYS A 186 -7.14 -33.60 21.96
C LYS A 186 -6.03 -32.58 21.77
N ASP A 187 -4.90 -32.99 21.20
CA ASP A 187 -3.83 -32.09 20.77
C ASP A 187 -4.36 -31.16 19.67
N VAL A 188 -4.33 -29.86 19.91
CA VAL A 188 -4.75 -28.78 18.98
C VAL A 188 -3.58 -27.87 18.58
N THR A 189 -2.37 -28.21 18.98
CA THR A 189 -1.19 -27.34 18.82
C THR A 189 -0.88 -27.00 17.35
N ASP A 190 -1.11 -27.91 16.42
CA ASP A 190 -0.94 -27.66 14.99
C ASP A 190 -1.99 -26.68 14.43
N TYR A 191 -3.22 -26.77 14.90
CA TYR A 191 -4.27 -25.81 14.54
C TYR A 191 -4.01 -24.42 15.12
N LEU A 192 -3.41 -24.36 16.32
CA LEU A 192 -3.02 -23.07 16.92
C LEU A 192 -1.92 -22.40 16.09
N ASP A 193 -0.91 -23.13 15.60
CA ASP A 193 0.13 -22.62 14.70
C ASP A 193 -0.49 -22.14 13.37
N GLN A 194 -1.43 -22.92 12.80
CA GLN A 194 -2.14 -22.53 11.58
C GLN A 194 -3.01 -21.28 11.81
N ARG A 195 -3.64 -21.13 12.97
CA ARG A 195 -4.40 -19.94 13.34
C ARG A 195 -3.48 -18.70 13.39
N ASP A 196 -2.32 -18.82 13.99
CA ASP A 196 -1.35 -17.74 14.08
C ASP A 196 -0.86 -17.29 12.69
N GLN A 197 -0.63 -18.23 11.76
CA GLN A 197 -0.31 -17.92 10.36
C GLN A 197 -1.44 -17.16 9.67
N ILE A 198 -2.70 -17.59 9.84
CA ILE A 198 -3.87 -16.92 9.26
C ILE A 198 -4.01 -15.49 9.82
N LEU A 199 -3.78 -15.30 11.12
CA LEU A 199 -3.82 -13.98 11.75
C LEU A 199 -2.69 -13.07 11.24
N HIS A 200 -1.51 -13.61 11.02
CA HIS A 200 -0.40 -12.88 10.41
C HIS A 200 -0.77 -12.42 9.00
N ASP A 201 -1.26 -13.31 8.14
CA ASP A 201 -1.67 -12.99 6.78
C ASP A 201 -2.83 -11.98 6.76
N LEU A 202 -3.79 -12.10 7.69
CA LEU A 202 -4.88 -11.15 7.84
C LEU A 202 -4.38 -9.77 8.26
N SER A 203 -3.40 -9.71 9.18
CA SER A 203 -2.80 -8.46 9.63
C SER A 203 -2.07 -7.69 8.53
N ASN A 204 -1.61 -8.37 7.50
CA ASN A 204 -1.02 -7.73 6.32
C ASN A 204 -2.07 -6.92 5.53
N GLU A 205 -3.27 -7.48 5.35
CA GLU A 205 -4.33 -6.83 4.59
C GLU A 205 -5.07 -5.74 5.40
N ILE A 206 -5.28 -5.97 6.70
CA ILE A 206 -6.06 -5.10 7.59
C ILE A 206 -5.53 -5.16 9.02
N GLY A 207 -5.41 -4.03 9.70
CA GLY A 207 -5.02 -3.99 11.10
C GLY A 207 -6.03 -4.68 12.00
N ILE A 208 -5.54 -5.64 12.83
CA ILE A 208 -6.39 -6.47 13.67
C ILE A 208 -6.01 -6.45 15.14
N ARG A 209 -7.01 -6.73 15.99
CA ARG A 209 -6.86 -7.04 17.41
C ARG A 209 -7.62 -8.32 17.71
N THR A 210 -7.04 -9.20 18.52
CA THR A 210 -7.61 -10.50 18.88
C THR A 210 -7.90 -10.58 20.36
N VAL A 211 -8.99 -11.27 20.72
CA VAL A 211 -9.37 -11.60 22.10
C VAL A 211 -9.68 -13.09 22.17
N THR A 212 -8.93 -13.83 22.99
CA THR A 212 -9.18 -15.25 23.25
C THR A 212 -10.19 -15.38 24.38
N ARG A 213 -11.17 -16.26 24.20
CA ARG A 213 -12.23 -16.64 25.15
C ARG A 213 -11.99 -18.06 25.67
N ASP A 214 -12.94 -18.56 26.47
CA ASP A 214 -12.94 -19.95 26.96
C ASP A 214 -12.86 -20.95 25.81
N ASN A 215 -12.27 -22.11 26.07
CA ASN A 215 -12.04 -23.18 25.10
C ASN A 215 -11.20 -22.75 23.88
N ASN A 216 -10.30 -21.78 24.03
CA ASN A 216 -9.48 -21.22 22.97
C ASN A 216 -10.26 -20.59 21.80
N ASP A 217 -11.56 -20.29 21.98
CA ASP A 217 -12.32 -19.50 21.02
C ASP A 217 -11.71 -18.09 20.88
N MET A 218 -11.68 -17.56 19.66
CA MET A 218 -11.07 -16.27 19.41
C MET A 218 -11.99 -15.35 18.61
N VAL A 219 -12.05 -14.09 19.04
CA VAL A 219 -12.73 -12.99 18.34
C VAL A 219 -11.69 -12.10 17.70
N ILE A 220 -11.99 -11.63 16.49
CA ILE A 220 -11.14 -10.68 15.76
C ILE A 220 -11.89 -9.37 15.59
N TYR A 221 -11.24 -8.28 15.93
CA TYR A 221 -11.67 -6.90 15.68
C TYR A 221 -10.67 -6.21 14.76
N THR A 222 -11.12 -5.20 14.03
CA THR A 222 -10.19 -4.25 13.40
C THR A 222 -9.44 -3.44 14.46
N ASP A 223 -8.39 -2.77 14.08
CA ASP A 223 -7.65 -1.82 14.93
C ASP A 223 -8.53 -0.66 15.43
N SER A 224 -9.58 -0.29 14.67
CA SER A 224 -10.61 0.68 15.05
C SER A 224 -11.75 0.10 15.90
N GLY A 225 -11.80 -1.24 16.13
CA GLY A 225 -12.75 -1.89 17.02
C GLY A 225 -14.00 -2.47 16.33
N VAL A 226 -14.08 -2.47 15.01
CA VAL A 226 -15.18 -3.14 14.29
C VAL A 226 -14.95 -4.65 14.31
N THR A 227 -15.99 -5.44 14.57
CA THR A 227 -15.90 -6.90 14.60
C THR A 227 -15.70 -7.46 13.20
N LEU A 228 -14.62 -8.25 13.01
CA LEU A 228 -14.36 -9.02 11.78
C LEU A 228 -14.82 -10.47 11.90
N PHE A 229 -14.68 -11.05 13.10
CA PHE A 229 -15.07 -12.41 13.39
C PHE A 229 -15.58 -12.53 14.82
N ASP A 230 -16.77 -13.09 14.98
CA ASP A 230 -17.34 -13.55 16.25
C ASP A 230 -18.22 -14.78 15.97
N ARG A 231 -17.71 -15.99 16.19
CA ARG A 231 -18.27 -17.29 15.81
C ARG A 231 -18.49 -17.49 14.30
N SER A 232 -18.76 -16.42 13.57
CA SER A 232 -18.89 -16.39 12.11
C SER A 232 -18.14 -15.20 11.54
N PRO A 233 -17.59 -15.33 10.30
CA PRO A 233 -17.01 -14.20 9.59
C PRO A 233 -18.03 -13.09 9.36
N ARG A 234 -17.60 -11.84 9.45
CA ARG A 234 -18.37 -10.68 8.98
C ARG A 234 -18.02 -10.43 7.52
N SER A 235 -19.01 -9.98 6.73
CA SER A 235 -18.77 -9.67 5.32
C SER A 235 -17.99 -8.36 5.21
N VAL A 236 -16.85 -8.42 4.53
CA VAL A 236 -16.12 -7.22 4.11
C VAL A 236 -16.48 -6.95 2.67
N GLU A 237 -17.02 -5.76 2.40
CA GLU A 237 -17.57 -5.38 1.11
C GLU A 237 -16.86 -4.14 0.57
N PHE A 238 -16.61 -4.15 -0.71
CA PHE A 238 -16.07 -3.03 -1.44
C PHE A 238 -16.80 -2.87 -2.77
N ASN A 239 -17.31 -1.68 -3.03
CA ASN A 239 -17.92 -1.34 -4.32
C ASN A 239 -16.88 -0.68 -5.20
N ARG A 240 -16.26 -1.46 -6.07
CA ARG A 240 -15.26 -0.98 -7.01
C ARG A 240 -15.81 0.13 -7.91
N THR A 241 -15.05 1.20 -8.09
CA THR A 241 -15.39 2.30 -8.99
C THR A 241 -14.75 2.06 -10.36
N LEU A 242 -15.53 1.57 -11.33
CA LEU A 242 -15.02 1.22 -12.67
C LEU A 242 -14.39 2.40 -13.43
N ASN A 243 -14.90 3.62 -13.21
CA ASN A 243 -14.36 4.84 -13.78
C ASN A 243 -14.21 5.88 -12.68
N LEU A 244 -12.98 6.05 -12.19
CA LEU A 244 -12.66 7.06 -11.20
C LEU A 244 -12.70 8.45 -11.86
N THR A 245 -13.69 9.24 -11.47
CA THR A 245 -13.81 10.63 -11.95
C THR A 245 -12.70 11.49 -11.36
N PRO A 246 -12.05 12.38 -12.15
CA PRO A 246 -11.11 13.35 -11.63
C PRO A 246 -11.66 14.16 -10.45
N GLY A 247 -10.85 14.36 -9.43
CA GLY A 247 -11.22 15.10 -8.22
C GLY A 247 -12.20 14.39 -7.27
N VAL A 248 -12.69 13.18 -7.59
CA VAL A 248 -13.68 12.45 -6.76
C VAL A 248 -13.05 11.22 -6.13
N PRO A 249 -13.15 11.04 -4.79
CA PRO A 249 -12.69 9.81 -4.13
C PRO A 249 -13.39 8.57 -4.66
N GLY A 250 -12.73 7.42 -4.58
CA GLY A 250 -13.29 6.13 -4.95
C GLY A 250 -14.26 5.56 -3.91
N GLY A 251 -14.80 4.37 -4.19
CA GLY A 251 -15.72 3.66 -3.29
C GLY A 251 -15.11 3.35 -1.93
N GLY A 252 -15.94 3.31 -0.88
CA GLY A 252 -15.56 2.98 0.49
C GLY A 252 -15.59 1.47 0.75
N ILE A 253 -14.98 1.05 1.87
CA ILE A 253 -15.01 -0.31 2.39
C ILE A 253 -16.01 -0.37 3.55
N TYR A 254 -16.78 -1.46 3.61
CA TYR A 254 -17.80 -1.71 4.62
C TYR A 254 -17.57 -3.07 5.28
N ILE A 255 -17.84 -3.17 6.58
CA ILE A 255 -17.88 -4.44 7.32
C ILE A 255 -19.27 -4.56 7.93
N ASP A 256 -20.06 -5.54 7.49
CA ASP A 256 -21.49 -5.68 7.84
C ASP A 256 -22.26 -4.35 7.72
N GLY A 257 -22.00 -3.57 6.66
CA GLY A 257 -22.64 -2.27 6.42
C GLY A 257 -22.04 -1.09 7.20
N VAL A 258 -21.08 -1.31 8.11
CA VAL A 258 -20.37 -0.22 8.82
C VAL A 258 -19.27 0.32 7.92
N PRO A 259 -19.25 1.61 7.57
CA PRO A 259 -18.22 2.20 6.73
C PRO A 259 -16.90 2.35 7.52
N VAL A 260 -15.87 1.60 7.07
CA VAL A 260 -14.54 1.56 7.71
C VAL A 260 -13.46 2.23 6.88
N ALA A 261 -13.75 2.60 5.62
CA ALA A 261 -12.83 3.39 4.80
C ALA A 261 -13.58 4.16 3.73
N GLY A 262 -12.96 5.23 3.20
CA GLY A 262 -13.56 6.18 2.25
C GLY A 262 -14.12 7.42 2.94
N ALA A 263 -14.73 8.32 2.17
CA ALA A 263 -15.16 9.65 2.61
C ALA A 263 -16.15 9.65 3.81
N ASN A 264 -16.93 8.56 3.96
CA ASN A 264 -17.97 8.44 5.00
C ASN A 264 -17.56 7.48 6.14
N ALA A 265 -16.28 7.14 6.28
CA ALA A 265 -15.83 6.21 7.30
C ALA A 265 -16.10 6.75 8.72
N THR A 266 -16.92 6.03 9.49
CA THR A 266 -17.24 6.35 10.89
C THR A 266 -16.26 5.72 11.87
N MET A 267 -15.68 4.57 11.50
CA MET A 267 -14.66 3.85 12.26
C MET A 267 -13.48 3.50 11.34
N PRO A 268 -12.65 4.50 10.96
CA PRO A 268 -11.64 4.32 9.92
C PRO A 268 -10.56 3.32 10.35
N LEU A 269 -10.21 2.43 9.42
CA LEU A 269 -9.06 1.55 9.54
C LEU A 269 -7.79 2.39 9.68
N GLN A 270 -6.85 1.94 10.52
CA GLN A 270 -5.62 2.69 10.83
C GLN A 270 -4.38 2.06 10.20
N SER A 271 -4.44 0.78 9.82
CA SER A 271 -3.32 0.05 9.25
C SER A 271 -3.74 -1.13 8.38
N GLY A 272 -2.79 -1.68 7.64
CA GLY A 272 -2.96 -2.74 6.64
C GLY A 272 -2.82 -2.23 5.22
N ARG A 273 -2.56 -3.14 4.29
CA ARG A 273 -2.40 -2.84 2.87
C ARG A 273 -3.55 -2.03 2.30
N MET A 274 -4.80 -2.33 2.70
CA MET A 274 -5.98 -1.59 2.26
C MET A 274 -5.90 -0.11 2.60
N VAL A 275 -5.38 0.24 3.78
CA VAL A 275 -5.23 1.64 4.20
C VAL A 275 -4.21 2.37 3.32
N GLY A 276 -3.06 1.74 3.04
CA GLY A 276 -2.05 2.30 2.14
C GLY A 276 -2.58 2.56 0.73
N LEU A 277 -3.33 1.60 0.17
CA LEU A 277 -3.95 1.73 -1.15
C LEU A 277 -5.01 2.85 -1.19
N ILE A 278 -5.82 3.00 -0.13
CA ILE A 278 -6.81 4.09 -0.03
C ILE A 278 -6.11 5.45 0.09
N GLN A 279 -5.04 5.55 0.87
CA GLN A 279 -4.24 6.78 0.97
C GLN A 279 -3.64 7.15 -0.38
N ALA A 280 -3.11 6.18 -1.13
CA ALA A 280 -2.60 6.39 -2.47
C ALA A 280 -3.70 6.86 -3.43
N ARG A 281 -4.88 6.18 -3.44
CA ARG A 281 -5.99 6.46 -4.36
C ARG A 281 -6.68 7.81 -4.09
N ASP A 282 -7.00 8.09 -2.82
CA ASP A 282 -7.93 9.17 -2.46
C ASP A 282 -7.26 10.39 -1.81
N ASN A 283 -6.03 10.27 -1.29
CA ASN A 283 -5.33 11.40 -0.68
C ASN A 283 -4.16 11.89 -1.54
N ILE A 284 -3.21 11.00 -1.83
CA ILE A 284 -1.98 11.38 -2.55
C ILE A 284 -2.30 11.69 -4.00
N SER A 285 -2.93 10.75 -4.70
CA SER A 285 -3.24 10.91 -6.12
C SER A 285 -4.18 12.09 -6.40
N LEU A 286 -5.24 12.28 -5.59
CA LEU A 286 -6.15 13.41 -5.77
C LEU A 286 -5.47 14.76 -5.50
N SER A 287 -4.57 14.83 -4.51
CA SER A 287 -3.83 16.07 -4.24
C SER A 287 -2.88 16.41 -5.37
N TYR A 288 -2.18 15.40 -5.92
CA TYR A 288 -1.27 15.60 -7.04
C TYR A 288 -2.03 15.91 -8.35
N GLU A 289 -3.17 15.27 -8.60
CA GLU A 289 -4.07 15.58 -9.72
C GLU A 289 -4.52 17.05 -9.67
N ALA A 290 -4.96 17.53 -8.51
CA ALA A 290 -5.34 18.94 -8.32
C ALA A 290 -4.18 19.91 -8.59
N GLN A 291 -2.95 19.54 -8.26
CA GLN A 291 -1.76 20.34 -8.56
C GLN A 291 -1.50 20.43 -10.07
N LEU A 292 -1.63 19.31 -10.79
CA LEU A 292 -1.48 19.28 -12.25
C LEU A 292 -2.60 20.09 -12.94
N ASP A 293 -3.84 20.00 -12.45
CA ASP A 293 -4.98 20.75 -12.97
C ASP A 293 -4.80 22.27 -12.78
N GLU A 294 -4.26 22.69 -11.63
CA GLU A 294 -3.92 24.09 -11.38
C GLU A 294 -2.78 24.60 -12.30
N MET A 295 -1.78 23.76 -12.58
CA MET A 295 -0.76 24.09 -13.59
C MET A 295 -1.40 24.30 -14.97
N ALA A 296 -2.28 23.39 -15.39
CA ALA A 296 -2.99 23.48 -16.66
C ALA A 296 -3.90 24.74 -16.72
N ARG A 297 -4.62 25.03 -15.62
CA ARG A 297 -5.48 26.22 -15.51
C ARG A 297 -4.67 27.51 -15.70
N VAL A 298 -3.54 27.61 -15.02
CA VAL A 298 -2.68 28.80 -15.11
C VAL A 298 -2.07 28.90 -16.51
N VAL A 299 -1.68 27.80 -17.13
CA VAL A 299 -1.16 27.78 -18.51
C VAL A 299 -2.22 28.31 -19.50
N VAL A 300 -3.49 27.89 -19.41
CA VAL A 300 -4.57 28.43 -20.24
C VAL A 300 -4.77 29.92 -20.02
N THR A 301 -4.78 30.36 -18.76
CA THR A 301 -4.97 31.78 -18.39
C THR A 301 -3.79 32.65 -18.87
N MET A 302 -2.57 32.16 -18.73
CA MET A 302 -1.32 32.88 -19.09
C MET A 302 -1.24 33.17 -20.60
N PHE A 303 -1.68 32.22 -21.42
CA PHE A 303 -1.64 32.32 -22.88
C PHE A 303 -2.98 32.73 -23.50
N ALA A 304 -3.90 33.26 -22.69
CA ALA A 304 -5.16 33.80 -23.18
C ALA A 304 -4.97 35.03 -24.07
N GLU A 305 -5.90 35.23 -25.00
CA GLU A 305 -5.99 36.43 -25.83
C GLU A 305 -6.98 37.41 -25.22
N SER A 306 -6.61 38.69 -25.21
CA SER A 306 -7.45 39.80 -24.74
C SER A 306 -7.92 40.61 -25.94
N ASP A 307 -9.14 41.20 -25.83
CA ASP A 307 -9.73 42.05 -26.85
C ASP A 307 -8.85 43.24 -27.16
N GLN A 308 -8.49 43.44 -28.46
CA GLN A 308 -7.70 44.53 -28.99
C GLN A 308 -8.57 45.60 -29.67
N SER A 309 -9.88 45.36 -29.84
CA SER A 309 -10.82 46.30 -30.47
C SER A 309 -11.14 47.52 -29.60
N GLY A 310 -10.87 47.41 -28.29
CA GLY A 310 -11.31 48.43 -27.29
C GLY A 310 -12.77 48.31 -26.88
N GLY A 311 -13.46 47.25 -27.36
CA GLY A 311 -14.85 46.96 -27.01
C GLY A 311 -15.07 46.35 -25.62
N GLY A 312 -13.99 45.94 -24.94
CA GLY A 312 -14.04 45.33 -23.62
C GLY A 312 -14.56 43.89 -23.63
N GLY A 313 -14.31 43.15 -24.71
CA GLY A 313 -14.59 41.71 -24.82
C GLY A 313 -13.85 40.90 -23.75
N ALA A 314 -14.42 39.78 -23.35
CA ALA A 314 -13.81 38.91 -22.38
C ALA A 314 -12.57 38.19 -22.98
N ASP A 315 -11.56 37.90 -22.13
CA ASP A 315 -10.42 37.08 -22.55
C ASP A 315 -10.87 35.70 -23.03
N VAL A 316 -10.23 35.21 -24.11
CA VAL A 316 -10.52 33.90 -24.70
C VAL A 316 -9.29 32.99 -24.71
N PRO A 317 -9.44 31.65 -24.72
CA PRO A 317 -8.32 30.73 -24.83
C PRO A 317 -7.51 30.98 -26.11
N GLY A 318 -6.19 31.21 -25.96
CA GLY A 318 -5.25 31.42 -27.04
C GLY A 318 -4.47 30.17 -27.39
N LEU A 319 -3.13 30.17 -27.16
CA LEU A 319 -2.23 29.05 -27.46
C LEU A 319 -2.69 27.73 -26.86
N PHE A 320 -3.13 27.75 -25.60
CA PHE A 320 -3.63 26.55 -24.89
C PHE A 320 -5.14 26.62 -24.77
N THR A 321 -5.76 25.45 -24.95
CA THR A 321 -7.22 25.26 -24.86
C THR A 321 -7.55 23.89 -24.28
N TYR A 322 -8.83 23.62 -24.04
CA TYR A 322 -9.35 22.34 -23.62
C TYR A 322 -10.72 22.07 -24.26
N SER A 323 -11.24 20.86 -24.14
CA SER A 323 -12.51 20.52 -24.80
C SER A 323 -13.66 21.35 -24.25
N GLY A 324 -14.37 22.07 -25.14
CA GLY A 324 -15.50 22.94 -24.79
C GLY A 324 -15.10 24.30 -24.22
N ALA A 325 -13.82 24.69 -24.27
CA ALA A 325 -13.35 25.98 -23.79
C ALA A 325 -13.86 27.11 -24.70
N THR A 326 -14.71 27.98 -24.16
CA THR A 326 -15.15 29.23 -24.80
C THR A 326 -14.67 30.46 -24.05
N THR A 327 -14.29 30.30 -22.78
CA THR A 327 -13.78 31.33 -21.88
C THR A 327 -12.56 30.80 -21.13
N ILE A 328 -11.77 31.73 -20.56
CA ILE A 328 -10.67 31.30 -19.68
C ILE A 328 -11.20 30.77 -18.34
N PRO A 329 -10.49 29.81 -17.72
CA PRO A 329 -10.85 29.33 -16.39
C PRO A 329 -10.77 30.46 -15.34
N PRO A 330 -11.71 30.49 -14.36
CA PRO A 330 -11.68 31.50 -13.31
C PRO A 330 -10.43 31.35 -12.43
N SER A 331 -9.91 32.49 -11.95
CA SER A 331 -8.70 32.51 -11.12
C SER A 331 -8.95 31.87 -9.77
N GLY A 332 -8.04 30.98 -9.32
CA GLY A 332 -8.10 30.32 -8.01
C GLY A 332 -9.25 29.34 -7.83
N VAL A 333 -9.81 28.82 -8.92
CA VAL A 333 -10.87 27.80 -8.91
C VAL A 333 -10.38 26.56 -9.65
N LEU A 334 -10.28 25.46 -8.94
CA LEU A 334 -9.87 24.16 -9.47
C LEU A 334 -10.90 23.62 -10.48
N ILE A 335 -10.42 23.18 -11.63
CA ILE A 335 -11.22 22.45 -12.63
C ILE A 335 -10.68 21.02 -12.73
N PRO A 336 -11.33 20.04 -12.08
CA PRO A 336 -10.84 18.66 -12.09
C PRO A 336 -10.75 18.07 -13.51
N GLY A 337 -9.61 17.41 -13.82
CA GLY A 337 -9.36 16.80 -15.10
C GLY A 337 -8.85 17.74 -16.19
N LEU A 338 -8.59 19.01 -15.87
CA LEU A 338 -8.13 20.01 -16.84
C LEU A 338 -6.75 19.65 -17.41
N ALA A 339 -5.83 19.11 -16.58
CA ALA A 339 -4.51 18.67 -17.04
C ALA A 339 -4.61 17.54 -18.08
N ALA A 340 -5.54 16.62 -17.92
CA ALA A 340 -5.78 15.55 -18.90
C ALA A 340 -6.42 16.06 -20.20
N ALA A 341 -7.15 17.17 -20.15
CA ALA A 341 -7.88 17.76 -21.29
C ALA A 341 -7.09 18.86 -22.03
N LEU A 342 -5.94 19.31 -21.47
CA LEU A 342 -5.16 20.40 -22.01
C LEU A 342 -4.58 20.06 -23.40
N ARG A 343 -4.67 20.99 -24.31
CA ARG A 343 -4.12 20.86 -25.67
C ARG A 343 -3.71 22.20 -26.23
N VAL A 344 -2.85 22.18 -27.25
CA VAL A 344 -2.56 23.37 -28.06
C VAL A 344 -3.72 23.61 -29.02
N ASN A 345 -4.06 24.86 -29.25
CA ASN A 345 -5.13 25.24 -30.18
C ASN A 345 -4.75 24.84 -31.62
N ALA A 346 -5.67 24.14 -32.30
CA ALA A 346 -5.44 23.66 -33.66
C ALA A 346 -5.16 24.79 -34.67
N SER A 347 -5.71 25.99 -34.45
CA SER A 347 -5.48 27.13 -35.33
C SER A 347 -4.00 27.59 -35.41
N VAL A 348 -3.25 27.36 -34.32
CA VAL A 348 -1.82 27.75 -34.23
C VAL A 348 -0.88 26.56 -34.47
N ASP A 349 -1.38 25.33 -34.43
CA ASP A 349 -0.58 24.11 -34.50
C ASP A 349 -0.35 23.66 -35.96
N PRO A 350 0.89 23.79 -36.51
CA PRO A 350 1.18 23.36 -37.86
C PRO A 350 0.90 21.88 -38.16
N ASP A 351 1.05 20.98 -37.15
CA ASP A 351 0.77 19.55 -37.32
C ASP A 351 -0.73 19.25 -37.47
N GLN A 352 -1.59 20.22 -37.11
CA GLN A 352 -3.03 20.18 -37.32
C GLN A 352 -3.50 21.09 -38.49
N GLY A 353 -2.55 21.62 -39.27
CA GLY A 353 -2.84 22.52 -40.39
C GLY A 353 -2.99 23.99 -39.99
N GLY A 354 -2.63 24.34 -38.75
CA GLY A 354 -2.67 25.70 -38.24
C GLY A 354 -1.44 26.55 -38.64
N ASN A 355 -1.46 27.84 -38.29
CA ASN A 355 -0.43 28.80 -38.59
C ASN A 355 0.30 29.24 -37.31
N ALA A 356 1.55 28.83 -37.11
CA ALA A 356 2.36 29.18 -35.95
C ALA A 356 2.58 30.69 -35.77
N ASN A 357 2.50 31.50 -36.85
CA ASN A 357 2.64 32.95 -36.76
C ASN A 357 1.50 33.63 -35.97
N LEU A 358 0.33 32.96 -35.80
CA LEU A 358 -0.75 33.44 -34.92
C LEU A 358 -0.29 33.64 -33.48
N LEU A 359 0.75 32.91 -33.04
CA LEU A 359 1.36 33.11 -31.73
C LEU A 359 1.92 34.52 -31.56
N ARG A 360 2.43 35.13 -32.65
CA ARG A 360 2.89 36.50 -32.72
C ARG A 360 1.77 37.47 -33.07
N ASP A 361 0.93 37.11 -34.03
CA ASP A 361 -0.04 38.01 -34.63
C ASP A 361 -1.36 38.11 -33.86
N GLY A 362 -1.70 37.07 -33.07
CA GLY A 362 -2.98 36.93 -32.38
C GLY A 362 -4.08 36.34 -33.26
N ALA A 363 -5.33 36.47 -32.82
CA ALA A 363 -6.51 35.92 -33.46
C ALA A 363 -6.50 34.38 -33.57
N ILE A 364 -5.91 33.68 -32.60
CA ILE A 364 -5.91 32.23 -32.52
C ILE A 364 -7.33 31.67 -32.38
N SER A 365 -8.23 32.44 -31.72
CA SER A 365 -9.65 32.15 -31.62
C SER A 365 -10.41 32.19 -32.96
N GLY A 366 -9.83 32.83 -33.97
CA GLY A 366 -10.45 33.11 -35.28
C GLY A 366 -11.24 34.43 -35.31
N ASP A 367 -11.30 35.18 -34.19
CA ASP A 367 -11.96 36.47 -34.09
C ASP A 367 -10.96 37.61 -34.30
N ALA A 368 -11.26 38.53 -35.23
CA ALA A 368 -10.41 39.65 -35.61
C ALA A 368 -10.18 40.64 -34.46
N ASP A 369 -11.09 40.73 -33.51
CA ASP A 369 -10.99 41.64 -32.34
C ASP A 369 -9.82 41.27 -31.42
N TYR A 370 -9.27 40.04 -31.55
CA TYR A 370 -8.08 39.54 -30.84
C TYR A 370 -6.78 39.61 -31.63
N THR A 371 -6.74 40.39 -32.72
CA THR A 371 -5.53 40.59 -33.55
C THR A 371 -4.62 41.61 -32.90
N TYR A 372 -3.40 41.21 -32.47
CA TYR A 372 -2.38 42.09 -31.88
C TYR A 372 -1.55 42.78 -32.95
N ASN A 373 -1.17 42.08 -34.02
CA ASN A 373 -0.37 42.60 -35.12
C ASN A 373 -1.26 43.06 -36.29
N THR A 374 -1.97 44.13 -36.11
CA THR A 374 -2.93 44.67 -37.11
C THR A 374 -2.26 45.19 -38.39
N ALA A 375 -0.96 45.58 -38.31
CA ALA A 375 -0.18 46.04 -39.44
C ALA A 375 0.45 44.86 -40.27
N GLY A 376 0.45 43.64 -39.71
CA GLY A 376 1.07 42.47 -40.35
C GLY A 376 2.59 42.50 -40.38
N ASP A 377 3.23 43.25 -39.50
CA ASP A 377 4.68 43.41 -39.44
C ASP A 377 5.38 42.11 -39.07
N ALA A 378 6.29 41.64 -39.90
CA ALA A 378 7.08 40.43 -39.66
C ALA A 378 8.06 40.56 -38.47
N SER A 379 8.36 41.77 -38.06
CA SER A 379 9.26 42.10 -36.93
C SER A 379 8.51 42.40 -35.64
N TYR A 380 7.18 42.23 -35.59
CA TYR A 380 6.34 42.47 -34.39
C TYR A 380 6.70 41.48 -33.27
N THR A 381 7.06 42.01 -32.09
CA THR A 381 7.45 41.19 -30.92
C THR A 381 6.56 41.40 -29.70
N ASN A 382 5.78 42.50 -29.64
CA ASN A 382 5.08 42.92 -28.44
C ASN A 382 4.22 41.80 -27.80
N ARG A 383 3.53 40.98 -28.61
CA ARG A 383 2.71 39.88 -28.11
C ARG A 383 3.58 38.75 -27.52
N ILE A 384 4.70 38.41 -28.16
CA ILE A 384 5.63 37.38 -27.68
C ILE A 384 6.25 37.84 -26.34
N ASP A 385 6.68 39.11 -26.29
CA ASP A 385 7.30 39.69 -25.09
C ASP A 385 6.27 39.77 -23.92
N GLU A 386 5.01 40.11 -24.22
CA GLU A 386 3.89 40.03 -23.22
C GLU A 386 3.73 38.64 -22.70
N LEU A 387 3.76 37.60 -23.55
CA LEU A 387 3.65 36.19 -23.12
C LEU A 387 4.82 35.78 -22.22
N ILE A 388 6.06 36.18 -22.58
CA ILE A 388 7.26 35.95 -21.76
C ILE A 388 7.12 36.63 -20.40
N GLU A 389 6.64 37.88 -20.36
CA GLU A 389 6.38 38.60 -19.10
C GLU A 389 5.32 37.89 -18.26
N LYS A 390 4.20 37.44 -18.86
CA LYS A 390 3.14 36.69 -18.20
C LYS A 390 3.68 35.39 -17.58
N MET A 391 4.65 34.71 -18.19
CA MET A 391 5.30 33.52 -17.64
C MET A 391 6.06 33.79 -16.33
N GLY A 392 6.51 35.02 -16.11
CA GLY A 392 7.15 35.46 -14.87
C GLY A 392 6.20 36.02 -13.81
N ARG A 393 4.91 36.20 -14.10
CA ARG A 393 3.93 36.77 -13.15
C ARG A 393 3.50 35.75 -12.09
N SER A 394 3.03 36.27 -10.96
CA SER A 394 2.38 35.49 -9.91
C SER A 394 0.91 35.27 -10.23
N TYR A 395 0.45 34.03 -10.01
CA TYR A 395 -0.94 33.59 -10.18
C TYR A 395 -1.50 33.07 -8.86
N THR A 396 -2.82 33.09 -8.72
CA THR A 396 -3.54 32.52 -7.58
C THR A 396 -3.94 31.09 -7.91
N TYR A 397 -3.71 30.17 -6.97
CA TYR A 397 -4.03 28.73 -7.07
C TYR A 397 -5.11 28.36 -6.06
N ASP A 398 -5.88 27.33 -6.36
CA ASP A 398 -6.91 26.82 -5.46
C ASP A 398 -6.26 26.11 -4.25
N PRO A 399 -6.71 26.42 -3.00
CA PRO A 399 -6.22 25.76 -1.78
C PRO A 399 -6.44 24.23 -1.77
N ALA A 400 -7.38 23.70 -2.55
CA ALA A 400 -7.63 22.27 -2.65
C ALA A 400 -6.41 21.47 -3.17
N ALA A 401 -5.50 22.12 -3.89
CA ALA A 401 -4.21 21.54 -4.32
C ALA A 401 -3.22 21.30 -3.17
N LYS A 402 -3.50 21.80 -1.95
CA LYS A 402 -2.73 21.58 -0.70
C LYS A 402 -1.25 22.00 -0.74
N ILE A 403 -0.89 22.90 -1.63
CA ILE A 403 0.43 23.55 -1.71
C ILE A 403 0.27 25.07 -1.78
N ALA A 404 1.26 25.80 -2.29
CA ALA A 404 1.21 27.26 -2.34
C ALA A 404 -0.04 27.79 -3.09
N THR A 405 -0.71 28.80 -2.51
CA THR A 405 -1.93 29.43 -3.07
C THR A 405 -1.63 30.63 -3.97
N ALA A 406 -0.37 31.05 -4.09
CA ALA A 406 0.08 32.10 -4.98
C ALA A 406 1.57 31.93 -5.32
N GLY A 407 1.95 32.34 -6.52
CA GLY A 407 3.35 32.28 -7.00
C GLY A 407 3.45 32.19 -8.51
N THR A 408 4.66 32.18 -9.02
CA THR A 408 4.90 31.92 -10.44
C THR A 408 4.68 30.43 -10.74
N LEU A 409 4.31 30.09 -11.98
CA LEU A 409 4.09 28.68 -12.37
C LEU A 409 5.36 27.83 -12.20
N ALA A 410 6.53 28.38 -12.50
CA ALA A 410 7.80 27.69 -12.31
C ALA A 410 8.03 27.32 -10.83
N ASN A 411 7.79 28.24 -9.90
CA ASN A 411 7.88 27.97 -8.48
C ASN A 411 6.82 26.94 -8.02
N TYR A 412 5.59 27.09 -8.49
CA TYR A 412 4.49 26.17 -8.15
C TYR A 412 4.80 24.72 -8.61
N SER A 413 5.30 24.56 -9.83
CA SER A 413 5.72 23.24 -10.36
C SER A 413 6.86 22.63 -9.54
N SER A 414 7.82 23.45 -9.10
CA SER A 414 8.92 22.98 -8.23
C SER A 414 8.43 22.57 -6.84
N VAL A 415 7.51 23.35 -6.26
CA VAL A 415 6.87 23.02 -4.96
C VAL A 415 6.04 21.75 -5.07
N SER A 416 5.31 21.55 -6.17
CA SER A 416 4.55 20.32 -6.44
C SER A 416 5.46 19.09 -6.51
N ALA A 417 6.57 19.18 -7.24
CA ALA A 417 7.57 18.12 -7.29
C ALA A 417 8.16 17.82 -5.90
N GLY A 418 8.55 18.86 -5.16
CA GLY A 418 9.06 18.73 -3.80
C GLY A 418 8.03 18.10 -2.83
N TRP A 419 6.75 18.44 -2.98
CA TRP A 419 5.68 17.84 -2.18
C TRP A 419 5.56 16.33 -2.43
N LEU A 420 5.62 15.89 -3.70
CA LEU A 420 5.52 14.48 -4.03
C LEU A 420 6.73 13.69 -3.50
N GLU A 421 7.95 14.22 -3.66
CA GLU A 421 9.16 13.62 -3.11
C GLU A 421 9.16 13.58 -1.57
N GLU A 422 8.61 14.58 -0.90
CA GLU A 422 8.44 14.56 0.56
C GLU A 422 7.46 13.46 0.99
N GLN A 423 6.32 13.28 0.28
CA GLN A 423 5.39 12.18 0.57
C GLN A 423 6.08 10.82 0.41
N ARG A 424 6.87 10.65 -0.64
CA ARG A 424 7.63 9.43 -0.89
C ARG A 424 8.67 9.15 0.21
N LYS A 425 9.43 10.18 0.58
CA LYS A 425 10.43 10.07 1.63
C LYS A 425 9.82 9.70 2.99
N VAL A 426 8.72 10.34 3.38
CA VAL A 426 8.01 10.03 4.64
C VAL A 426 7.49 8.60 4.63
N ALA A 427 6.97 8.11 3.49
CA ALA A 427 6.52 6.73 3.34
C ALA A 427 7.69 5.74 3.45
N ASP A 428 8.84 6.02 2.80
CA ASP A 428 10.04 5.18 2.83
C ASP A 428 10.66 5.09 4.24
N GLU A 429 10.82 6.23 4.92
CA GLU A 429 11.32 6.27 6.28
C GLU A 429 10.40 5.48 7.24
N SER A 430 9.08 5.64 7.08
CA SER A 430 8.09 4.93 7.88
C SER A 430 8.09 3.43 7.59
N TYR A 431 8.18 3.03 6.33
CA TYR A 431 8.33 1.64 5.90
C TYR A 431 9.60 1.01 6.52
N THR A 432 10.73 1.67 6.38
CA THR A 432 12.01 1.21 6.92
C THR A 432 11.97 1.02 8.45
N TYR A 433 11.36 1.98 9.16
CA TYR A 433 11.17 1.88 10.61
C TYR A 433 10.28 0.70 10.99
N GLN A 434 9.10 0.57 10.37
CA GLN A 434 8.13 -0.48 10.71
C GLN A 434 8.61 -1.88 10.30
N SER A 435 9.27 -2.02 9.15
CA SER A 435 9.85 -3.28 8.71
C SER A 435 10.99 -3.75 9.65
N THR A 436 11.83 -2.82 10.11
CA THR A 436 12.85 -3.12 11.11
C THR A 436 12.22 -3.57 12.43
N LEU A 437 11.16 -2.90 12.88
CA LEU A 437 10.43 -3.25 14.10
C LEU A 437 9.77 -4.63 13.95
N TYR A 438 9.17 -4.92 12.80
CA TYR A 438 8.62 -6.24 12.48
C TYR A 438 9.70 -7.33 12.54
N GLN A 439 10.82 -7.14 11.84
CA GLN A 439 11.92 -8.12 11.81
C GLN A 439 12.46 -8.41 13.22
N ARG A 440 12.75 -7.38 14.00
CA ARG A 440 13.22 -7.57 15.39
C ARG A 440 12.21 -8.27 16.28
N SER A 441 10.92 -7.96 16.11
CA SER A 441 9.85 -8.61 16.88
C SER A 441 9.69 -10.06 16.47
N PHE A 442 9.79 -10.36 15.17
CA PHE A 442 9.73 -11.71 14.62
C PHE A 442 10.94 -12.56 15.07
N GLU A 443 12.17 -12.02 15.02
CA GLU A 443 13.36 -12.69 15.53
C GLU A 443 13.26 -12.99 17.02
N ALA A 444 12.77 -12.03 17.83
CA ALA A 444 12.55 -12.25 19.25
C ALA A 444 11.49 -13.32 19.51
N PHE A 445 10.41 -13.32 18.74
CA PHE A 445 9.34 -14.33 18.82
C PHE A 445 9.90 -15.72 18.45
N THR A 446 10.58 -15.86 17.33
CA THR A 446 11.18 -17.14 16.89
C THR A 446 12.20 -17.66 17.89
N ARG A 447 13.01 -16.79 18.49
CA ARG A 447 13.95 -17.19 19.54
C ARG A 447 13.26 -17.69 20.81
N ASN A 448 12.11 -17.09 21.18
CA ASN A 448 11.38 -17.47 22.38
C ASN A 448 10.47 -18.70 22.17
N THR A 449 9.86 -18.82 21.00
CA THR A 449 8.83 -19.83 20.73
C THR A 449 9.23 -20.89 19.72
N GLY A 450 10.24 -20.62 18.91
CA GLY A 450 10.71 -21.51 17.84
C GLY A 450 11.49 -22.71 18.33
N VAL A 451 11.88 -23.54 17.40
CA VAL A 451 12.64 -24.76 17.65
C VAL A 451 14.14 -24.49 17.58
N ASN A 452 14.87 -24.84 18.61
CA ASN A 452 16.33 -24.89 18.61
C ASN A 452 16.77 -26.32 18.31
N LEU A 453 17.38 -26.54 17.15
CA LEU A 453 17.80 -27.91 16.70
C LEU A 453 18.80 -28.56 17.65
N ASP A 454 19.73 -27.80 18.23
CA ASP A 454 20.73 -28.34 19.15
C ASP A 454 20.08 -28.83 20.47
N GLU A 455 19.08 -28.09 20.95
CA GLU A 455 18.31 -28.48 22.13
C GLU A 455 17.47 -29.72 21.84
N GLU A 456 16.80 -29.80 20.68
CA GLU A 456 15.98 -30.95 20.30
C GLU A 456 16.84 -32.22 20.08
N LEU A 457 18.02 -32.07 19.47
CA LEU A 457 18.98 -33.21 19.30
C LEU A 457 19.50 -33.68 20.66
N SER A 458 19.82 -32.77 21.58
CA SER A 458 20.24 -33.14 22.93
C SER A 458 19.12 -33.84 23.69
N LEU A 459 17.88 -33.36 23.56
CA LEU A 459 16.70 -33.99 24.13
C LEU A 459 16.44 -35.38 23.57
N MET A 460 16.65 -35.58 22.26
CA MET A 460 16.50 -36.87 21.57
C MET A 460 17.47 -37.89 22.16
N LEU A 461 18.73 -37.52 22.37
CA LEU A 461 19.74 -38.39 23.02
C LEU A 461 19.37 -38.74 24.46
N GLU A 462 18.80 -37.80 25.22
CA GLU A 462 18.31 -38.09 26.57
C GLU A 462 17.16 -39.10 26.57
N ILE A 463 16.22 -38.94 25.64
CA ILE A 463 15.07 -39.84 25.47
C ILE A 463 15.54 -41.23 25.06
N GLU A 464 16.51 -41.34 24.16
CA GLU A 464 17.11 -42.62 23.73
C GLU A 464 17.71 -43.35 24.92
N ARG A 465 18.48 -42.66 25.75
CA ARG A 465 19.06 -43.24 26.98
C ARG A 465 17.98 -43.69 27.96
N SER A 466 16.94 -42.92 28.15
CA SER A 466 15.79 -43.26 29.01
C SER A 466 15.04 -44.48 28.48
N PHE A 467 14.81 -44.56 27.16
CA PHE A 467 14.19 -45.69 26.48
C PHE A 467 15.03 -46.96 26.64
N SER A 468 16.35 -46.89 26.39
CA SER A 468 17.29 -48.01 26.56
C SER A 468 17.31 -48.51 28.01
N THR A 469 17.32 -47.60 28.98
CA THR A 469 17.32 -47.96 30.40
C THR A 469 16.02 -48.64 30.79
N SER A 470 14.86 -48.12 30.39
CA SER A 470 13.56 -48.71 30.67
C SER A 470 13.38 -50.11 30.01
N SER A 471 13.90 -50.27 28.78
CA SER A 471 13.90 -51.56 28.07
C SER A 471 14.75 -52.60 28.78
N LYS A 472 15.95 -52.24 29.27
CA LYS A 472 16.82 -53.11 30.07
C LYS A 472 16.15 -53.53 31.38
N LEU A 473 15.41 -52.58 32.04
CA LEU A 473 14.68 -52.83 33.27
C LEU A 473 13.59 -53.87 33.06
N ILE A 474 12.87 -53.82 31.93
CA ILE A 474 11.89 -54.84 31.54
C ILE A 474 12.55 -56.22 31.39
N GLY A 475 13.72 -56.30 30.69
CA GLY A 475 14.45 -57.55 30.56
C GLY A 475 14.87 -58.18 31.92
N VAL A 476 15.40 -57.33 32.81
CA VAL A 476 15.73 -57.78 34.18
C VAL A 476 14.51 -58.26 34.95
N VAL A 477 13.38 -57.58 34.86
CA VAL A 477 12.13 -58.00 35.51
C VAL A 477 11.62 -59.34 34.94
N ASP A 478 11.73 -59.52 33.61
CA ASP A 478 11.38 -60.78 32.94
C ASP A 478 12.28 -61.96 33.38
N GLU A 479 13.59 -61.72 33.51
CA GLU A 479 14.53 -62.71 34.07
C GLU A 479 14.17 -63.06 35.52
N MET A 480 13.78 -62.09 36.36
CA MET A 480 13.35 -62.30 37.72
C MET A 480 12.03 -63.07 37.81
N TYR A 481 11.08 -62.83 36.89
CA TYR A 481 9.86 -63.60 36.79
C TYR A 481 10.14 -65.06 36.37
N ASN A 482 11.01 -65.27 35.40
CA ASN A 482 11.42 -66.61 34.94
C ASN A 482 12.16 -67.41 36.04
N ALA A 483 13.00 -66.74 36.85
CA ALA A 483 13.66 -67.33 37.98
C ALA A 483 12.66 -67.76 39.11
N LEU A 484 11.62 -66.93 39.36
CA LEU A 484 10.56 -67.21 40.30
C LEU A 484 9.71 -68.43 39.86
N LEU A 485 9.35 -68.49 38.57
CA LEU A 485 8.60 -69.59 37.96
C LEU A 485 9.38 -70.89 37.92
N GLY A 486 10.71 -70.82 37.76
CA GLY A 486 11.59 -72.03 37.82
C GLY A 486 11.90 -72.51 39.23
N ALA A 487 11.56 -71.74 40.28
CA ALA A 487 11.74 -72.07 41.69
C ALA A 487 10.50 -72.71 42.35
N ILE A 488 9.35 -72.76 41.63
CA ILE A 488 8.09 -73.37 41.96
C ILE A 488 7.99 -74.71 41.22
#